data_77d7e037549ea49d633c10dde01c576f
#
_entry.id   77d7e037549ea49d633c10dde01c576f
#
_cell.length_a   1.000
_cell.length_b   1.000
_cell.length_c   1.000
_cell.angle_alpha   90.00
_cell.angle_beta   90.00
_cell.angle_gamma   90.00
#
_symmetry.space_group_name_H-M   'P 1'
#
loop_
_entity.id
_entity.type
_entity.pdbx_description
1 polymer ?
#
loop_
_entity_poly.entity_id
_entity_poly.type
_entity_poly.pdbx_seq_one_letter_code
_entity_poly.pdbx_strand_id
1 'polypeptide(L)'
;RQMCIRDSNGILPDGVGIPVGNLTSQLFANVYGNKLDKFCKHVLHIPYFVRYMDDFIILSDDLEQLKEWVKRIEEFLENEMLLHINPKSTILYAGNGIDFCGYIHYADHKKVRKSSIRKLKQDVKAYELGELPPEDFNRKYESRKGHLGHADTYHIAKAVEYELLFYEWERLEAAA
;
A
#
# COMPACT_ATOMS: atom_id res chain seq x y z
N ARG A 1 6.98 6.06 -7.00
CA ARG A 1 6.08 5.24 -6.20
C ARG A 1 4.94 4.59 -6.93
N GLN A 2 4.22 5.19 -7.78
CA GLN A 2 3.19 4.54 -8.57
C GLN A 2 3.51 4.77 -10.02
N MET A 3 3.88 3.73 -10.73
CA MET A 3 3.66 3.74 -12.16
C MET A 3 2.15 3.78 -12.34
N CYS A 4 1.60 4.93 -12.70
CA CYS A 4 0.20 4.99 -13.04
C CYS A 4 -0.01 4.39 -14.41
N ILE A 5 -0.32 3.10 -14.43
CA ILE A 5 -1.32 2.64 -15.38
C ILE A 5 -2.65 3.08 -14.73
N ARG A 6 -2.93 4.36 -14.79
CA ARG A 6 -4.20 4.88 -14.33
C ARG A 6 -5.21 4.61 -15.40
N ASP A 7 -6.08 3.67 -15.12
CA ASP A 7 -7.46 3.82 -15.54
C ASP A 7 -8.07 4.91 -14.64
N SER A 8 -7.67 6.14 -14.85
CA SER A 8 -8.37 7.30 -14.36
C SER A 8 -9.19 7.81 -15.53
N ASN A 9 -10.38 8.28 -15.30
CA ASN A 9 -11.32 8.96 -16.19
C ASN A 9 -10.72 10.03 -17.15
N GLY A 10 -9.46 9.92 -17.52
CA GLY A 10 -8.79 10.62 -18.58
C GLY A 10 -8.87 9.73 -19.82
N ILE A 11 -9.40 10.25 -20.89
CA ILE A 11 -9.51 9.65 -22.21
C ILE A 11 -8.11 9.20 -22.64
N LEU A 12 -7.76 7.92 -22.35
CA LEU A 12 -6.63 7.28 -23.01
C LEU A 12 -7.04 7.02 -24.46
N PRO A 13 -6.12 7.15 -25.42
CA PRO A 13 -6.40 6.76 -26.81
C PRO A 13 -6.96 5.34 -26.84
N ASP A 14 -7.97 5.10 -27.68
CA ASP A 14 -8.55 3.78 -27.85
C ASP A 14 -7.46 2.71 -28.10
N GLY A 15 -7.49 1.64 -27.30
CA GLY A 15 -6.53 0.54 -27.40
C GLY A 15 -5.27 0.68 -26.53
N VAL A 16 -5.16 1.71 -25.68
CA VAL A 16 -4.04 1.88 -24.75
C VAL A 16 -4.48 1.58 -23.32
N GLY A 17 -3.77 0.67 -22.66
CA GLY A 17 -4.01 0.30 -21.25
C GLY A 17 -4.51 -1.13 -21.08
N ILE A 18 -4.66 -1.54 -19.84
CA ILE A 18 -5.15 -2.86 -19.43
C ILE A 18 -6.43 -2.66 -18.61
N PRO A 19 -7.54 -3.37 -18.92
CA PRO A 19 -8.78 -3.21 -18.18
C PRO A 19 -8.62 -3.60 -16.71
N VAL A 20 -9.17 -2.78 -15.82
CA VAL A 20 -9.15 -3.03 -14.37
C VAL A 20 -10.20 -4.09 -14.02
N GLY A 21 -9.85 -5.02 -13.12
CA GLY A 21 -10.78 -6.02 -12.59
C GLY A 21 -10.61 -7.43 -13.16
N ASN A 22 -9.87 -7.61 -14.25
CA ASN A 22 -9.56 -8.94 -14.77
C ASN A 22 -8.32 -9.54 -14.10
N LEU A 23 -8.38 -10.82 -13.72
CA LEU A 23 -7.24 -11.54 -13.15
C LEU A 23 -6.02 -11.57 -14.10
N THR A 24 -6.26 -11.70 -15.40
CA THR A 24 -5.23 -11.68 -16.44
C THR A 24 -4.54 -10.31 -16.55
N SER A 25 -5.22 -9.21 -16.25
CA SER A 25 -4.64 -7.87 -16.29
C SER A 25 -3.50 -7.71 -15.28
N GLN A 26 -3.64 -8.31 -14.10
CA GLN A 26 -2.56 -8.31 -13.09
C GLN A 26 -1.34 -9.09 -13.57
N LEU A 27 -1.56 -10.23 -14.23
CA LEU A 27 -0.47 -11.02 -14.82
C LEU A 27 0.25 -10.23 -15.90
N PHE A 28 -0.49 -9.64 -16.85
CA PHE A 28 0.10 -8.85 -17.93
C PHE A 28 0.85 -7.61 -17.41
N ALA A 29 0.31 -6.91 -16.40
CA ALA A 29 0.99 -5.80 -15.76
C ALA A 29 2.33 -6.23 -15.12
N ASN A 30 2.37 -7.41 -14.49
CA ASN A 30 3.61 -7.95 -13.94
C ASN A 30 4.61 -8.39 -15.01
N VAL A 31 4.15 -9.02 -16.09
CA VAL A 31 5.01 -9.37 -17.23
C VAL A 31 5.57 -8.10 -17.88
N TYR A 32 4.76 -7.07 -18.04
CA TYR A 32 5.20 -5.79 -18.58
C TYR A 32 6.22 -5.11 -17.65
N GLY A 33 5.95 -5.07 -16.34
CA GLY A 33 6.85 -4.53 -15.31
C GLY A 33 8.19 -5.29 -15.20
N ASN A 34 8.26 -6.55 -15.64
CA ASN A 34 9.52 -7.31 -15.65
C ASN A 34 10.60 -6.68 -16.55
N LYS A 35 10.23 -5.83 -17.53
CA LYS A 35 11.21 -5.04 -18.31
C LYS A 35 11.97 -4.09 -17.37
N LEU A 36 11.26 -3.40 -16.47
CA LEU A 36 11.86 -2.53 -15.47
C LEU A 36 12.74 -3.34 -14.50
N ASP A 37 12.27 -4.51 -14.05
CA ASP A 37 13.06 -5.37 -13.14
C ASP A 37 14.39 -5.76 -13.77
N LYS A 38 14.40 -6.16 -15.05
CA LYS A 38 15.61 -6.50 -15.79
C LYS A 38 16.50 -5.27 -15.97
N PHE A 39 15.96 -4.12 -16.31
CA PHE A 39 16.73 -2.88 -16.44
C PHE A 39 17.41 -2.50 -15.13
N CYS A 40 16.67 -2.48 -14.03
CA CYS A 40 17.22 -2.16 -12.71
C CYS A 40 18.32 -3.15 -12.27
N LYS A 41 18.09 -4.45 -12.48
CA LYS A 41 19.01 -5.49 -11.99
C LYS A 41 20.21 -5.73 -12.91
N HIS A 42 20.01 -5.74 -14.23
CA HIS A 42 21.05 -6.18 -15.17
C HIS A 42 21.74 -5.03 -15.92
N VAL A 43 21.12 -3.84 -15.99
CA VAL A 43 21.71 -2.68 -16.66
C VAL A 43 22.22 -1.67 -15.63
N LEU A 44 21.39 -1.36 -14.61
CA LEU A 44 21.76 -0.43 -13.56
C LEU A 44 22.51 -1.09 -12.40
N HIS A 45 22.44 -2.42 -12.30
CA HIS A 45 23.05 -3.22 -11.22
C HIS A 45 22.65 -2.73 -9.83
N ILE A 46 21.37 -2.32 -9.66
CA ILE A 46 20.86 -1.85 -8.38
C ILE A 46 20.78 -3.04 -7.41
N PRO A 47 21.54 -3.04 -6.29
CA PRO A 47 21.59 -4.18 -5.38
C PRO A 47 20.29 -4.34 -4.59
N TYR A 48 19.68 -3.23 -4.18
CA TYR A 48 18.46 -3.23 -3.35
C TYR A 48 17.30 -2.63 -4.14
N PHE A 49 16.63 -3.48 -4.88
CA PHE A 49 15.45 -3.18 -5.68
C PHE A 49 14.31 -4.15 -5.34
N VAL A 50 13.15 -3.61 -5.01
CA VAL A 50 11.92 -4.36 -4.75
C VAL A 50 10.78 -3.72 -5.51
N ARG A 51 9.98 -4.51 -6.22
CA ARG A 51 8.75 -4.08 -6.88
C ARG A 51 7.57 -4.93 -6.45
N TYR A 52 6.45 -4.30 -6.22
CA TYR A 52 5.14 -4.92 -6.04
C TYR A 52 4.16 -4.23 -6.96
N MET A 53 3.72 -4.93 -8.01
CA MET A 53 2.88 -4.38 -9.08
C MET A 53 3.52 -3.14 -9.74
N ASP A 54 2.90 -1.98 -9.52
CA ASP A 54 3.30 -0.66 -10.00
C ASP A 54 4.16 0.13 -9.00
N ASP A 55 4.17 -0.29 -7.73
CA ASP A 55 5.01 0.32 -6.70
C ASP A 55 6.40 -0.32 -6.67
N PHE A 56 7.46 0.49 -6.63
CA PHE A 56 8.82 -0.01 -6.44
C PHE A 56 9.64 0.87 -5.49
N ILE A 57 10.66 0.25 -4.91
CA ILE A 57 11.62 0.88 -3.99
C ILE A 57 13.01 0.52 -4.46
N ILE A 58 13.90 1.52 -4.42
CA ILE A 58 15.35 1.35 -4.55
C ILE A 58 16.02 1.95 -3.33
N LEU A 59 17.09 1.31 -2.84
CA LEU A 59 17.86 1.80 -1.70
C LEU A 59 19.32 1.96 -2.10
N SER A 60 19.93 3.02 -1.62
CA SER A 60 21.35 3.28 -1.73
C SER A 60 21.83 4.10 -0.52
N ASP A 61 23.08 3.92 -0.13
CA ASP A 61 23.75 4.77 0.84
C ASP A 61 24.32 6.05 0.18
N ASP A 62 24.44 6.04 -1.15
CA ASP A 62 24.90 7.19 -1.94
C ASP A 62 23.70 7.90 -2.59
N LEU A 63 23.48 9.15 -2.18
CA LEU A 63 22.39 9.99 -2.66
C LEU A 63 22.56 10.38 -4.15
N GLU A 64 23.77 10.66 -4.60
CA GLU A 64 24.02 11.06 -5.98
C GLU A 64 23.81 9.87 -6.93
N GLN A 65 24.29 8.70 -6.54
CA GLN A 65 24.01 7.47 -7.26
C GLN A 65 22.50 7.17 -7.33
N LEU A 66 21.78 7.39 -6.22
CA LEU A 66 20.33 7.20 -6.18
C LEU A 66 19.60 8.14 -7.15
N LYS A 67 20.01 9.42 -7.21
CA LYS A 67 19.47 10.40 -8.16
C LYS A 67 19.74 10.02 -9.61
N GLU A 68 20.94 9.54 -9.89
CA GLU A 68 21.32 9.06 -11.22
C GLU A 68 20.45 7.86 -11.65
N TRP A 69 20.25 6.89 -10.77
CA TRP A 69 19.38 5.75 -11.05
C TRP A 69 17.94 6.18 -11.31
N VAL A 70 17.40 7.09 -10.49
CA VAL A 70 16.02 7.61 -10.70
C VAL A 70 15.90 8.25 -12.08
N LYS A 71 16.84 9.12 -12.48
CA LYS A 71 16.85 9.76 -13.80
C LYS A 71 16.87 8.73 -14.93
N ARG A 72 17.76 7.73 -14.86
CA ARG A 72 17.87 6.67 -15.87
C ARG A 72 16.63 5.77 -15.92
N ILE A 73 15.99 5.54 -14.78
CA ILE A 73 14.71 4.81 -14.70
C ILE A 73 13.59 5.62 -15.36
N GLU A 74 13.51 6.93 -15.10
CA GLU A 74 12.55 7.82 -15.76
C GLU A 74 12.71 7.79 -17.27
N GLU A 75 13.91 7.99 -17.78
CA GLU A 75 14.23 7.93 -19.21
C GLU A 75 13.85 6.57 -19.83
N PHE A 76 14.15 5.47 -19.15
CA PHE A 76 13.78 4.12 -19.59
C PHE A 76 12.27 3.91 -19.61
N LEU A 77 11.56 4.34 -18.58
CA LEU A 77 10.10 4.21 -18.49
C LEU A 77 9.41 5.00 -19.61
N GLU A 78 9.87 6.23 -19.88
CA GLU A 78 9.28 7.09 -20.91
C GLU A 78 9.57 6.56 -22.32
N ASN A 79 10.80 6.21 -22.61
CA ASN A 79 11.23 5.86 -23.97
C ASN A 79 10.89 4.41 -24.34
N GLU A 80 11.03 3.45 -23.41
CA GLU A 80 10.91 2.02 -23.69
C GLU A 80 9.58 1.41 -23.23
N MET A 81 8.92 2.05 -22.27
CA MET A 81 7.69 1.53 -21.67
C MET A 81 6.49 2.47 -21.80
N LEU A 82 6.66 3.68 -22.32
CA LEU A 82 5.61 4.71 -22.43
C LEU A 82 4.87 4.92 -21.10
N LEU A 83 5.63 4.86 -19.99
CA LEU A 83 5.14 5.04 -18.63
C LEU A 83 5.84 6.21 -17.97
N HIS A 84 5.18 6.82 -16.98
CA HIS A 84 5.74 7.94 -16.21
C HIS A 84 5.79 7.60 -14.73
N ILE A 85 6.82 8.08 -14.03
CA ILE A 85 6.87 8.00 -12.56
C ILE A 85 5.83 8.96 -11.99
N ASN A 86 5.13 8.50 -10.94
CA ASN A 86 4.16 9.33 -10.26
C ASN A 86 4.84 10.59 -9.70
N PRO A 87 4.34 11.81 -9.95
CA PRO A 87 4.91 13.06 -9.40
C PRO A 87 5.03 13.09 -7.88
N LYS A 88 4.30 12.23 -7.17
CA LYS A 88 4.41 12.07 -5.70
C LYS A 88 5.56 11.18 -5.26
N SER A 89 6.27 10.56 -6.20
CA SER A 89 7.48 9.79 -5.88
C SER A 89 8.54 10.71 -5.33
N THR A 90 9.25 10.26 -4.30
CA THR A 90 10.22 11.09 -3.60
C THR A 90 11.38 10.25 -3.09
N ILE A 91 12.55 10.86 -3.02
CA ILE A 91 13.70 10.33 -2.30
C ILE A 91 13.55 10.75 -0.84
N LEU A 92 13.68 9.79 0.06
CA LEU A 92 13.55 10.02 1.49
C LEU A 92 14.60 9.22 2.27
N TYR A 93 14.90 9.68 3.47
CA TYR A 93 15.76 8.95 4.39
C TYR A 93 15.01 7.72 4.93
N ALA A 94 15.57 6.52 4.74
CA ALA A 94 14.93 5.25 5.08
C ALA A 94 14.60 5.13 6.59
N GLY A 95 15.38 5.78 7.47
CA GLY A 95 15.12 5.83 8.91
C GLY A 95 13.79 6.49 9.30
N ASN A 96 13.21 7.32 8.43
CA ASN A 96 11.89 7.92 8.66
C ASN A 96 10.74 6.93 8.37
N GLY A 97 11.05 5.72 7.93
CA GLY A 97 10.11 4.70 7.52
C GLY A 97 9.68 4.84 6.05
N ILE A 98 9.59 3.70 5.39
CA ILE A 98 9.24 3.60 3.97
C ILE A 98 7.81 3.07 3.85
N ASP A 99 6.95 3.86 3.23
CA ASP A 99 5.57 3.47 2.98
C ASP A 99 5.49 2.53 1.77
N PHE A 100 5.19 1.24 2.01
CA PHE A 100 5.11 0.21 0.97
C PHE A 100 4.09 -0.88 1.32
N CYS A 101 3.30 -1.31 0.34
CA CYS A 101 2.31 -2.37 0.48
C CYS A 101 1.35 -2.21 1.68
N GLY A 102 0.98 -0.98 2.03
CA GLY A 102 0.04 -0.71 3.13
C GLY A 102 0.67 -0.53 4.51
N TYR A 103 1.98 -0.68 4.62
CA TYR A 103 2.73 -0.56 5.86
C TYR A 103 3.83 0.49 5.75
N ILE A 104 4.28 0.98 6.91
CA ILE A 104 5.48 1.80 7.03
C ILE A 104 6.59 0.90 7.58
N HIS A 105 7.59 0.66 6.76
CA HIS A 105 8.71 -0.23 7.07
C HIS A 105 9.87 0.56 7.66
N TYR A 106 10.37 0.12 8.78
CA TYR A 106 11.60 0.55 9.43
C TYR A 106 12.64 -0.57 9.36
N ALA A 107 13.84 -0.34 9.83
CA ALA A 107 14.92 -1.34 9.77
C ALA A 107 14.63 -2.59 10.63
N ASP A 108 13.95 -2.42 11.75
CA ASP A 108 13.73 -3.44 12.80
C ASP A 108 12.25 -3.83 12.98
N HIS A 109 11.32 -3.00 12.50
CA HIS A 109 9.90 -3.24 12.67
C HIS A 109 9.07 -2.65 11.52
N LYS A 110 7.78 -2.97 11.48
CA LYS A 110 6.83 -2.33 10.56
C LYS A 110 5.56 -1.90 11.28
N LYS A 111 5.01 -0.77 10.87
CA LYS A 111 3.78 -0.19 11.40
C LYS A 111 2.69 -0.15 10.33
N VAL A 112 1.45 -0.25 10.76
CA VAL A 112 0.30 0.00 9.88
C VAL A 112 0.17 1.51 9.62
N ARG A 113 -0.29 1.89 8.44
CA ARG A 113 -0.59 3.29 8.11
C ARG A 113 -1.60 3.89 9.10
N LYS A 114 -1.39 5.12 9.51
CA LYS A 114 -2.34 5.86 10.38
C LYS A 114 -3.77 5.91 9.79
N SER A 115 -3.89 5.94 8.47
CA SER A 115 -5.18 5.90 7.77
C SER A 115 -5.95 4.59 8.01
N SER A 116 -5.26 3.45 8.07
CA SER A 116 -5.89 2.15 8.35
C SER A 116 -6.39 2.08 9.80
N ILE A 117 -5.60 2.58 10.75
CA ILE A 117 -6.02 2.67 12.17
C ILE A 117 -7.22 3.61 12.32
N ARG A 118 -7.21 4.76 11.63
CA ARG A 118 -8.33 5.71 11.65
C ARG A 118 -9.61 5.07 11.12
N LYS A 119 -9.54 4.34 10.03
CA LYS A 119 -10.68 3.62 9.46
C LYS A 119 -11.22 2.56 10.42
N LEU A 120 -10.34 1.80 11.11
CA LEU A 120 -10.77 0.84 12.12
C LEU A 120 -11.56 1.52 13.24
N LYS A 121 -11.03 2.61 13.81
CA LYS A 121 -11.72 3.38 14.86
C LYS A 121 -13.04 3.98 14.38
N GLN A 122 -13.14 4.40 13.12
CA GLN A 122 -14.40 4.87 12.53
C GLN A 122 -15.43 3.75 12.43
N ASP A 123 -15.03 2.54 12.02
CA ASP A 123 -15.97 1.40 11.94
C ASP A 123 -16.44 0.97 13.34
N VAL A 124 -15.56 0.96 14.35
CA VAL A 124 -15.93 0.70 15.76
C VAL A 124 -16.96 1.72 16.23
N LYS A 125 -16.68 3.00 16.05
CA LYS A 125 -17.60 4.07 16.45
C LYS A 125 -18.96 4.00 15.72
N ALA A 126 -18.97 3.70 14.43
CA ALA A 126 -20.20 3.53 13.66
C ALA A 126 -21.03 2.32 14.17
N TYR A 127 -20.36 1.26 14.63
CA TYR A 127 -21.01 0.11 15.25
C TYR A 127 -21.63 0.47 16.61
N GLU A 128 -20.90 1.18 17.48
CA GLU A 128 -21.38 1.66 18.76
C GLU A 128 -22.59 2.60 18.65
N LEU A 129 -22.63 3.42 17.60
CA LEU A 129 -23.76 4.33 17.31
C LEU A 129 -24.94 3.61 16.63
N GLY A 130 -24.84 2.30 16.32
CA GLY A 130 -25.87 1.55 15.61
C GLY A 130 -26.00 1.89 14.11
N GLU A 131 -25.06 2.67 13.56
CA GLU A 131 -25.01 3.04 12.14
C GLU A 131 -24.51 1.90 11.24
N LEU A 132 -23.76 0.97 11.81
CA LEU A 132 -23.19 -0.18 11.11
C LEU A 132 -23.77 -1.49 11.65
N PRO A 133 -24.48 -2.29 10.81
CA PRO A 133 -25.02 -3.59 11.22
C PRO A 133 -23.94 -4.55 11.73
N PRO A 134 -24.25 -5.43 12.74
CA PRO A 134 -23.27 -6.34 13.32
C PRO A 134 -22.55 -7.23 12.32
N GLU A 135 -23.27 -7.76 11.31
CA GLU A 135 -22.70 -8.62 10.28
C GLU A 135 -21.67 -7.89 9.41
N ASP A 136 -21.99 -6.66 9.01
CA ASP A 136 -21.09 -5.83 8.23
C ASP A 136 -19.88 -5.37 9.04
N PHE A 137 -20.09 -5.04 10.32
CA PHE A 137 -19.02 -4.72 11.24
C PHE A 137 -18.06 -5.90 11.39
N ASN A 138 -18.55 -7.11 11.71
CA ASN A 138 -17.73 -8.30 11.90
C ASN A 138 -16.88 -8.59 10.64
N ARG A 139 -17.47 -8.53 9.45
CA ARG A 139 -16.76 -8.75 8.19
C ARG A 139 -15.62 -7.73 8.00
N LYS A 140 -15.88 -6.44 8.26
CA LYS A 140 -14.86 -5.38 8.17
C LYS A 140 -13.79 -5.52 9.25
N TYR A 141 -14.21 -5.84 10.47
CA TYR A 141 -13.30 -5.97 11.62
C TYR A 141 -12.32 -7.12 11.42
N GLU A 142 -12.79 -8.32 11.06
CA GLU A 142 -11.92 -9.47 10.81
C GLU A 142 -10.93 -9.22 9.65
N SER A 143 -11.38 -8.59 8.58
CA SER A 143 -10.49 -8.19 7.49
C SER A 143 -9.40 -7.22 7.95
N ARG A 144 -9.75 -6.23 8.78
CA ARG A 144 -8.77 -5.28 9.34
C ARG A 144 -7.85 -5.91 10.37
N LYS A 145 -8.39 -6.79 11.22
CA LYS A 145 -7.62 -7.55 12.22
C LYS A 145 -6.53 -8.40 11.53
N GLY A 146 -6.87 -9.09 10.45
CA GLY A 146 -5.90 -9.79 9.62
C GLY A 146 -4.81 -8.88 9.08
N HIS A 147 -5.17 -7.70 8.56
CA HIS A 147 -4.19 -6.70 8.11
C HIS A 147 -3.30 -6.16 9.24
N LEU A 148 -3.87 -5.90 10.42
CA LEU A 148 -3.11 -5.45 11.60
C LEU A 148 -2.12 -6.52 12.07
N GLY A 149 -2.48 -7.78 12.04
CA GLY A 149 -1.64 -8.90 12.52
C GLY A 149 -0.30 -9.06 11.79
N HIS A 150 -0.15 -8.42 10.63
CA HIS A 150 1.12 -8.42 9.90
C HIS A 150 2.10 -7.30 10.30
N ALA A 151 1.79 -6.49 11.32
CA ALA A 151 2.63 -5.39 11.79
C ALA A 151 2.70 -5.36 13.32
N ASP A 152 3.56 -4.50 13.88
CA ASP A 152 3.63 -4.26 15.31
C ASP A 152 2.43 -3.41 15.77
N THR A 153 1.33 -4.08 16.04
CA THR A 153 0.04 -3.48 16.39
C THR A 153 -0.63 -4.11 17.62
N TYR A 154 0.10 -4.90 18.39
CA TYR A 154 -0.45 -5.61 19.56
C TYR A 154 -1.25 -4.69 20.50
N HIS A 155 -0.67 -3.56 20.88
CA HIS A 155 -1.33 -2.60 21.78
C HIS A 155 -2.60 -1.98 21.17
N ILE A 156 -2.59 -1.72 19.86
CA ILE A 156 -3.76 -1.17 19.14
C ILE A 156 -4.87 -2.20 19.07
N ALA A 157 -4.54 -3.44 18.70
CA ALA A 157 -5.51 -4.53 18.63
C ALA A 157 -6.17 -4.79 19.99
N LYS A 158 -5.36 -4.85 21.05
CA LYS A 158 -5.85 -5.02 22.43
C LYS A 158 -6.75 -3.88 22.87
N ALA A 159 -6.38 -2.62 22.61
CA ALA A 159 -7.21 -1.48 22.98
C ALA A 159 -8.58 -1.53 22.31
N VAL A 160 -8.64 -1.89 21.03
CA VAL A 160 -9.92 -2.04 20.31
C VAL A 160 -10.73 -3.24 20.82
N GLU A 161 -10.09 -4.36 21.14
CA GLU A 161 -10.78 -5.50 21.75
C GLU A 161 -11.44 -5.12 23.11
N TYR A 162 -10.74 -4.38 23.97
CA TYR A 162 -11.30 -3.91 25.23
C TYR A 162 -12.45 -2.91 25.03
N GLU A 163 -12.35 -1.99 24.08
CA GLU A 163 -13.40 -1.03 23.72
C GLU A 163 -14.69 -1.76 23.30
N LEU A 164 -14.56 -2.76 22.45
CA LEU A 164 -15.69 -3.59 21.99
C LEU A 164 -16.31 -4.43 23.10
N LEU A 165 -15.48 -5.08 23.95
CA LEU A 165 -15.97 -5.86 25.08
C LEU A 165 -16.74 -5.00 26.08
N PHE A 166 -16.26 -3.79 26.35
CA PHE A 166 -16.95 -2.85 27.24
C PHE A 166 -18.28 -2.39 26.67
N TYR A 167 -18.34 -2.08 25.38
CA TYR A 167 -19.57 -1.70 24.69
C TYR A 167 -20.61 -2.84 24.70
N GLU A 168 -20.20 -4.08 24.44
CA GLU A 168 -21.09 -5.23 24.47
C GLU A 168 -21.62 -5.49 25.90
N TRP A 169 -20.78 -5.31 26.91
CA TRP A 169 -21.18 -5.44 28.32
C TRP A 169 -22.22 -4.37 28.72
N GLU A 170 -21.98 -3.08 28.41
CA GLU A 170 -22.96 -2.01 28.68
C GLU A 170 -24.32 -2.26 27.99
N ARG A 171 -24.28 -2.79 26.76
CA ARG A 171 -25.49 -3.12 26.02
C ARG A 171 -26.28 -4.28 26.65
N LEU A 172 -25.62 -5.25 27.22
CA LEU A 172 -26.25 -6.35 27.94
C LEU A 172 -26.87 -5.88 29.27
N GLU A 173 -26.17 -5.03 30.02
CA GLU A 173 -26.73 -4.43 31.23
C GLU A 173 -27.95 -3.53 30.95
N ALA A 174 -27.93 -2.76 29.89
CA ALA A 174 -29.06 -1.92 29.49
C ALA A 174 -30.29 -2.72 29.02
N ALA A 175 -30.10 -3.97 28.64
CA ALA A 175 -31.17 -4.87 28.20
C ALA A 175 -31.75 -5.78 29.31
N ALA A 176 -31.10 -5.81 30.49
CA ALA A 176 -31.52 -6.60 31.67
C ALA A 176 -32.38 -5.79 32.62
#